data_1effa3b941a7ee8f7afb3989e38a73bc
#
_entry.id   1effa3b941a7ee8f7afb3989e38a73bc
#
_cell.length_a   1.000
_cell.length_b   1.000
_cell.length_c   1.000
_cell.angle_alpha   90.00
_cell.angle_beta   90.00
_cell.angle_gamma   90.00
#
_symmetry.space_group_name_H-M   'P 1'
#
loop_
_entity.id
_entity.type
_entity.pdbx_description
1 polymer ?
#
loop_
_entity_poly.entity_id
_entity_poly.type
_entity_poly.pdbx_seq_one_letter_code
_entity_poly.pdbx_strand_id
1 'polypeptide(L)'
;MGSWGIKALESDTGLELIYLLKTEYLPKHKKLTLGGLIGFLKEEGFLGESMREIDFLYDNTAIALAELYFEWQETGKLNYDDEDSTVWSSITEFTASATARKDLFRRLRDIKNQVPDEDGEREIVELWKESDDWELWDKHLDSLMKLLEQE
;
A
#
# COMPACT_ATOMS: atom_id res chain seq x y z
N MET A 1 3.18 2.11 18.23
CA MET A 1 2.73 2.10 16.85
C MET A 1 3.33 0.91 16.09
N GLY A 2 3.25 -0.19 16.11
CA GLY A 2 3.76 -1.39 15.45
C GLY A 2 4.58 -1.20 14.16
N SER A 3 5.36 -0.12 14.08
CA SER A 3 6.21 0.15 12.92
C SER A 3 7.64 0.45 13.34
N TRP A 4 8.60 0.12 12.45
CA TRP A 4 10.04 0.33 12.71
C TRP A 4 10.70 1.18 11.63
N GLY A 5 9.92 1.75 10.71
CA GLY A 5 10.37 2.65 9.68
C GLY A 5 9.21 3.47 9.15
N ILE A 6 9.46 4.35 8.19
CA ILE A 6 8.44 5.23 7.64
C ILE A 6 7.54 4.56 6.62
N LYS A 7 7.98 3.43 6.04
CA LYS A 7 7.19 2.72 5.03
C LYS A 7 6.05 1.93 5.68
N ALA A 8 4.92 1.88 4.99
CA ALA A 8 3.80 1.05 5.46
C ALA A 8 4.21 -0.42 5.55
N LEU A 9 5.08 -0.88 4.65
CA LEU A 9 5.60 -2.25 4.67
C LEU A 9 6.52 -2.51 5.86
N GLU A 10 7.02 -1.46 6.50
CA GLU A 10 7.87 -1.57 7.70
C GLU A 10 7.01 -1.45 8.96
N SER A 11 5.95 -2.23 9.03
CA SER A 11 5.01 -2.24 10.16
C SER A 11 4.37 -3.62 10.30
N ASP A 12 3.72 -3.86 11.44
CA ASP A 12 3.01 -5.11 11.69
C ASP A 12 1.92 -5.36 10.65
N THR A 13 1.13 -4.34 10.31
CA THR A 13 0.08 -4.48 9.30
C THR A 13 0.67 -4.68 7.90
N GLY A 14 1.84 -4.10 7.62
CA GLY A 14 2.57 -4.34 6.38
C GLY A 14 3.02 -5.78 6.27
N LEU A 15 3.52 -6.36 7.36
CA LEU A 15 3.91 -7.77 7.37
C LEU A 15 2.70 -8.69 7.16
N GLU A 16 1.56 -8.36 7.75
CA GLU A 16 0.33 -9.11 7.55
C GLU A 16 -0.09 -9.09 6.07
N LEU A 17 0.04 -7.95 5.41
CA LEU A 17 -0.23 -7.82 3.98
C LEU A 17 0.70 -8.71 3.15
N ILE A 18 2.00 -8.66 3.43
CA ILE A 18 3.00 -9.47 2.73
C ILE A 18 2.66 -10.96 2.90
N TYR A 19 2.32 -11.38 4.11
CA TYR A 19 1.95 -12.77 4.39
C TYR A 19 0.66 -13.18 3.65
N LEU A 20 -0.35 -12.31 3.66
CA LEU A 20 -1.61 -12.58 2.97
C LEU A 20 -1.38 -12.78 1.46
N LEU A 21 -0.62 -11.89 0.85
CA LEU A 21 -0.31 -12.01 -0.58
C LEU A 21 0.47 -13.28 -0.87
N LYS A 22 1.47 -13.59 -0.05
CA LYS A 22 2.30 -14.78 -0.20
C LYS A 22 1.47 -16.08 -0.16
N THR A 23 0.50 -16.16 0.73
CA THR A 23 -0.24 -17.40 0.97
C THR A 23 -1.50 -17.53 0.13
N GLU A 24 -2.21 -16.42 -0.14
CA GLU A 24 -3.54 -16.46 -0.73
C GLU A 24 -3.61 -15.95 -2.17
N TYR A 25 -2.66 -15.14 -2.60
CA TYR A 25 -2.74 -14.49 -3.91
C TYR A 25 -1.62 -14.91 -4.86
N LEU A 26 -0.37 -14.75 -4.45
CA LEU A 26 0.79 -14.97 -5.33
C LEU A 26 0.93 -16.38 -5.87
N PRO A 27 0.57 -17.44 -5.12
CA PRO A 27 0.66 -18.79 -5.67
C PRO A 27 -0.16 -18.99 -6.94
N LYS A 28 -1.20 -18.19 -7.14
CA LYS A 28 -2.10 -18.26 -8.31
C LYS A 28 -1.89 -17.14 -9.31
N HIS A 29 -1.03 -16.17 -9.00
CA HIS A 29 -0.86 -14.97 -9.83
C HIS A 29 0.62 -14.59 -9.94
N LYS A 30 1.24 -14.96 -11.05
CA LYS A 30 2.64 -14.59 -11.33
C LYS A 30 2.74 -13.25 -12.08
N LYS A 31 1.65 -12.82 -12.66
CA LYS A 31 1.54 -11.52 -13.31
C LYS A 31 0.59 -10.68 -12.46
N LEU A 32 1.11 -9.62 -11.86
CA LEU A 32 0.33 -8.76 -10.99
C LEU A 32 -0.23 -7.59 -11.75
N THR A 33 -1.47 -7.20 -11.41
CA THR A 33 -2.04 -5.93 -11.82
C THR A 33 -2.45 -5.18 -10.57
N LEU A 34 -2.24 -3.88 -10.56
CA LEU A 34 -2.63 -3.06 -9.41
C LEU A 34 -4.13 -3.17 -9.14
N GLY A 35 -4.94 -3.16 -10.21
CA GLY A 35 -6.40 -3.31 -10.08
C GLY A 35 -6.80 -4.64 -9.46
N GLY A 36 -6.12 -5.72 -9.84
CA GLY A 36 -6.37 -7.04 -9.28
C GLY A 36 -6.05 -7.10 -7.79
N LEU A 37 -4.93 -6.48 -7.39
CA LEU A 37 -4.55 -6.41 -5.98
C LEU A 37 -5.54 -5.59 -5.17
N ILE A 38 -5.98 -4.45 -5.70
CA ILE A 38 -7.00 -3.62 -5.04
C ILE A 38 -8.28 -4.42 -4.82
N GLY A 39 -8.76 -5.12 -5.85
CA GLY A 39 -9.97 -5.94 -5.76
C GLY A 39 -9.84 -7.05 -4.73
N PHE A 40 -8.71 -7.78 -4.76
CA PHE A 40 -8.45 -8.84 -3.80
C PHE A 40 -8.44 -8.31 -2.36
N LEU A 41 -7.77 -7.19 -2.13
CA LEU A 41 -7.65 -6.63 -0.78
C LEU A 41 -8.97 -6.07 -0.26
N LYS A 42 -9.85 -5.59 -1.14
CA LYS A 42 -11.22 -5.23 -0.76
C LYS A 42 -11.98 -6.45 -0.27
N GLU A 43 -11.89 -7.56 -1.00
CA GLU A 43 -12.56 -8.81 -0.62
C GLU A 43 -12.05 -9.35 0.72
N GLU A 44 -10.76 -9.18 0.99
CA GLU A 44 -10.14 -9.68 2.22
C GLU A 44 -10.28 -8.72 3.41
N GLY A 45 -10.88 -7.55 3.20
CA GLY A 45 -11.10 -6.59 4.26
C GLY A 45 -9.88 -5.73 4.61
N PHE A 46 -8.87 -5.69 3.74
CA PHE A 46 -7.68 -4.86 3.92
C PHE A 46 -7.84 -3.47 3.31
N LEU A 47 -8.82 -3.29 2.41
CA LEU A 47 -9.18 -2.00 1.83
C LEU A 47 -10.68 -1.80 1.95
N GLY A 48 -11.10 -0.54 2.16
CA GLY A 48 -12.51 -0.19 2.14
C GLY A 48 -13.10 -0.29 0.73
N GLU A 49 -14.37 -0.64 0.66
CA GLU A 49 -15.10 -0.73 -0.61
C GLU A 49 -15.20 0.62 -1.32
N SER A 50 -15.21 1.71 -0.55
CA SER A 50 -15.26 3.06 -1.09
C SER A 50 -14.27 3.97 -0.38
N MET A 51 -14.04 5.15 -0.95
CA MET A 51 -13.17 6.17 -0.36
C MET A 51 -13.74 6.75 0.94
N ARG A 52 -15.01 6.49 1.24
CA ARG A 52 -15.67 7.00 2.45
C ARG A 52 -15.40 6.12 3.66
N GLU A 53 -14.99 4.88 3.44
CA GLU A 53 -14.64 3.96 4.53
C GLU A 53 -13.21 4.23 4.94
N ILE A 54 -13.03 4.89 6.08
CA ILE A 54 -11.72 5.28 6.59
C ILE A 54 -11.37 4.44 7.80
N ASP A 55 -10.17 3.84 7.75
CA ASP A 55 -9.67 2.99 8.82
C ASP A 55 -8.15 2.97 8.71
N PHE A 56 -7.46 2.86 9.84
CA PHE A 56 -6.00 2.80 9.84
C PHE A 56 -5.48 1.69 8.92
N LEU A 57 -6.09 0.52 8.99
CA LEU A 57 -5.67 -0.61 8.14
C LEU A 57 -5.81 -0.29 6.66
N TYR A 58 -6.93 0.32 6.27
CA TYR A 58 -7.17 0.67 4.86
C TYR A 58 -6.14 1.68 4.35
N ASP A 59 -5.85 2.68 5.16
CA ASP A 59 -4.85 3.70 4.80
C ASP A 59 -3.45 3.09 4.68
N ASN A 60 -3.07 2.28 5.66
CA ASN A 60 -1.76 1.64 5.65
C ASN A 60 -1.61 0.68 4.46
N THR A 61 -2.67 -0.05 4.14
CA THR A 61 -2.68 -0.96 2.99
C THR A 61 -2.54 -0.19 1.67
N ALA A 62 -3.23 0.94 1.53
CA ALA A 62 -3.13 1.76 0.32
C ALA A 62 -1.69 2.24 0.12
N ILE A 63 -1.05 2.71 1.18
CA ILE A 63 0.34 3.15 1.12
C ILE A 63 1.25 1.97 0.77
N ALA A 64 1.02 0.81 1.40
CA ALA A 64 1.82 -0.39 1.14
C ALA A 64 1.72 -0.85 -0.32
N LEU A 65 0.53 -0.80 -0.92
CA LEU A 65 0.36 -1.13 -2.34
C LEU A 65 1.16 -0.19 -3.24
N ALA A 66 1.13 1.09 -2.94
CA ALA A 66 1.90 2.07 -3.69
C ALA A 66 3.41 1.80 -3.54
N GLU A 67 3.85 1.41 -2.35
CA GLU A 67 5.24 1.04 -2.09
C GLU A 67 5.68 -0.18 -2.90
N LEU A 68 4.83 -1.20 -2.98
CA LEU A 68 5.11 -2.39 -3.78
C LEU A 68 5.24 -2.03 -5.27
N TYR A 69 4.33 -1.22 -5.76
CA TYR A 69 4.36 -0.79 -7.15
C TYR A 69 5.61 0.07 -7.44
N PHE A 70 5.95 0.97 -6.52
CA PHE A 70 7.15 1.80 -6.61
C PHE A 70 8.41 0.92 -6.65
N GLU A 71 8.51 -0.06 -5.76
CA GLU A 71 9.66 -0.97 -5.72
C GLU A 71 9.81 -1.73 -7.03
N TRP A 72 8.71 -2.21 -7.60
CA TRP A 72 8.75 -2.88 -8.90
C TRP A 72 9.24 -1.94 -10.02
N GLN A 73 8.75 -0.70 -10.04
CA GLN A 73 9.16 0.27 -11.06
C GLN A 73 10.65 0.61 -10.95
N GLU A 74 11.19 0.64 -9.73
CA GLU A 74 12.59 0.98 -9.50
C GLU A 74 13.54 -0.18 -9.75
N THR A 75 13.15 -1.40 -9.38
CA THR A 75 14.07 -2.54 -9.37
C THR A 75 13.65 -3.70 -10.26
N GLY A 76 12.40 -3.78 -10.66
CA GLY A 76 11.85 -4.93 -11.38
C GLY A 76 11.74 -6.18 -10.52
N LYS A 77 11.80 -6.03 -9.21
CA LYS A 77 11.75 -7.15 -8.26
C LYS A 77 11.00 -6.77 -7.00
N LEU A 78 10.46 -7.79 -6.32
CA LEU A 78 9.91 -7.65 -4.99
C LEU A 78 10.63 -8.66 -4.09
N ASN A 79 11.38 -8.18 -3.12
CA ASN A 79 12.35 -8.98 -2.34
C ASN A 79 11.79 -9.39 -0.98
N TYR A 80 10.69 -10.15 -0.96
CA TYR A 80 10.04 -10.61 0.27
C TYR A 80 10.06 -12.13 0.43
N ASP A 81 10.88 -12.82 -0.37
CA ASP A 81 11.04 -14.27 -0.25
C ASP A 81 11.72 -14.63 1.08
N ASP A 82 11.43 -15.83 1.54
CA ASP A 82 12.04 -16.39 2.75
C ASP A 82 12.46 -17.82 2.48
N GLU A 83 12.89 -18.53 3.52
CA GLU A 83 13.35 -19.91 3.41
C GLU A 83 12.25 -20.89 2.96
N ASP A 84 10.99 -20.52 3.23
CA ASP A 84 9.85 -21.38 2.96
C ASP A 84 9.19 -21.12 1.61
N SER A 85 9.49 -20.00 0.97
CA SER A 85 8.76 -19.60 -0.23
C SER A 85 9.56 -18.66 -1.13
N THR A 86 9.46 -18.91 -2.44
CA THR A 86 10.06 -18.06 -3.48
C THR A 86 8.99 -17.43 -4.36
N VAL A 87 7.74 -17.33 -3.88
CA VAL A 87 6.63 -16.79 -4.69
C VAL A 87 6.86 -15.35 -5.14
N TRP A 88 7.57 -14.57 -4.33
CA TRP A 88 7.85 -13.17 -4.68
C TRP A 88 8.81 -13.06 -5.87
N SER A 89 9.86 -13.88 -5.89
CA SER A 89 10.80 -13.87 -7.02
C SER A 89 10.23 -14.54 -8.28
N SER A 90 9.12 -15.26 -8.14
CA SER A 90 8.45 -15.87 -9.30
C SER A 90 7.54 -14.90 -10.05
N ILE A 91 7.31 -13.70 -9.52
CA ILE A 91 6.50 -12.68 -10.20
C ILE A 91 7.25 -12.22 -11.46
N THR A 92 6.56 -12.26 -12.60
CA THR A 92 7.15 -11.91 -13.89
C THR A 92 6.72 -10.53 -14.39
N GLU A 93 5.65 -9.98 -13.84
CA GLU A 93 5.09 -8.73 -14.31
C GLU A 93 4.27 -8.04 -13.21
N PHE A 94 4.32 -6.74 -13.16
CA PHE A 94 3.47 -5.94 -12.29
C PHE A 94 3.08 -4.67 -13.05
N THR A 95 1.83 -4.62 -13.51
CA THR A 95 1.34 -3.51 -14.31
C THR A 95 0.19 -2.80 -13.61
N ALA A 96 -0.13 -1.59 -14.07
CA ALA A 96 -1.22 -0.82 -13.51
C ALA A 96 -1.96 -0.08 -14.62
N SER A 97 -3.28 -0.25 -14.67
CA SER A 97 -4.12 0.54 -15.57
C SER A 97 -4.22 1.99 -15.06
N ALA A 98 -4.62 2.90 -15.95
CA ALA A 98 -4.84 4.28 -15.54
C ALA A 98 -5.93 4.37 -14.45
N THR A 99 -6.98 3.57 -14.56
CA THR A 99 -8.05 3.53 -13.56
C THR A 99 -7.54 3.09 -12.19
N ALA A 100 -6.73 2.04 -12.14
CA ALA A 100 -6.17 1.54 -10.87
C ALA A 100 -5.21 2.56 -10.25
N ARG A 101 -4.37 3.20 -11.07
CA ARG A 101 -3.46 4.24 -10.58
C ARG A 101 -4.20 5.43 -10.01
N LYS A 102 -5.29 5.85 -10.67
CA LYS A 102 -6.12 6.95 -10.18
C LYS A 102 -6.83 6.61 -8.88
N ASP A 103 -7.32 5.37 -8.76
CA ASP A 103 -7.95 4.89 -7.51
C ASP A 103 -6.97 5.01 -6.36
N LEU A 104 -5.79 4.43 -6.52
CA LEU A 104 -4.79 4.44 -5.46
C LEU A 104 -4.30 5.86 -5.17
N PHE A 105 -4.10 6.67 -6.21
CA PHE A 105 -3.72 8.07 -6.05
C PHE A 105 -4.74 8.84 -5.19
N ARG A 106 -6.04 8.64 -5.45
CA ARG A 106 -7.09 9.30 -4.67
C ARG A 106 -7.04 8.89 -3.20
N ARG A 107 -6.80 7.61 -2.93
CA ARG A 107 -6.68 7.13 -1.55
C ARG A 107 -5.52 7.81 -0.84
N LEU A 108 -4.36 7.90 -1.48
CA LEU A 108 -3.19 8.59 -0.92
C LEU A 108 -3.43 10.10 -0.78
N ARG A 109 -4.08 10.71 -1.74
CA ARG A 109 -4.42 12.14 -1.69
C ARG A 109 -5.33 12.45 -0.51
N ASP A 110 -6.33 11.60 -0.27
CA ASP A 110 -7.23 11.79 0.86
C ASP A 110 -6.48 11.69 2.19
N ILE A 111 -5.51 10.77 2.30
CA ILE A 111 -4.64 10.67 3.46
C ILE A 111 -3.81 11.95 3.59
N LYS A 112 -3.14 12.35 2.53
CA LYS A 112 -2.26 13.53 2.51
C LYS A 112 -3.01 14.81 2.88
N ASN A 113 -4.22 14.97 2.33
CA ASN A 113 -5.05 16.15 2.59
C ASN A 113 -5.83 16.03 3.89
N GLN A 114 -5.63 14.94 4.63
CA GLN A 114 -6.26 14.71 5.92
C GLN A 114 -7.77 14.77 5.84
N VAL A 115 -8.34 14.18 4.78
CA VAL A 115 -9.78 14.06 4.67
C VAL A 115 -10.26 13.24 5.87
N PRO A 116 -11.04 13.82 6.77
CA PRO A 116 -11.35 13.17 8.04
C PRO A 116 -12.39 12.06 7.89
N ASP A 117 -12.40 11.17 8.88
CA ASP A 117 -13.48 10.22 9.07
C ASP A 117 -14.68 10.92 9.72
N GLU A 118 -15.66 10.16 10.17
CA GLU A 118 -16.88 10.71 10.82
C GLU A 118 -16.58 11.52 12.07
N ASP A 119 -15.48 11.20 12.75
CA ASP A 119 -15.06 11.89 13.97
C ASP A 119 -14.19 13.12 13.69
N GLY A 120 -13.91 13.39 12.43
CA GLY A 120 -13.11 14.55 12.03
C GLY A 120 -11.62 14.33 12.08
N GLU A 121 -11.18 13.08 12.22
CA GLU A 121 -9.78 12.72 12.35
C GLU A 121 -9.41 11.57 11.40
N ARG A 122 -8.13 11.47 11.08
CA ARG A 122 -7.60 10.31 10.35
C ARG A 122 -6.45 9.74 11.17
N GLU A 123 -6.67 8.60 11.77
CA GLU A 123 -5.77 8.01 12.76
C GLU A 123 -4.32 7.91 12.28
N ILE A 124 -4.09 7.43 11.07
CA ILE A 124 -2.72 7.26 10.57
C ILE A 124 -1.96 8.59 10.51
N VAL A 125 -2.66 9.66 10.12
CA VAL A 125 -2.04 10.98 10.04
C VAL A 125 -1.70 11.49 11.44
N GLU A 126 -2.62 11.33 12.38
CA GLU A 126 -2.39 11.78 13.76
C GLU A 126 -1.21 11.04 14.40
N LEU A 127 -1.10 9.73 14.18
CA LEU A 127 0.02 8.95 14.71
C LEU A 127 1.36 9.42 14.15
N TRP A 128 1.44 9.69 12.84
CA TRP A 128 2.70 10.16 12.25
C TRP A 128 3.03 11.59 12.64
N LYS A 129 2.03 12.47 12.80
CA LYS A 129 2.25 13.84 13.28
C LYS A 129 2.87 13.90 14.66
N GLU A 130 2.57 12.93 15.51
CA GLU A 130 3.14 12.82 16.84
C GLU A 130 4.56 12.23 16.84
N SER A 131 5.02 11.70 15.71
CA SER A 131 6.33 11.08 15.60
C SER A 131 7.38 12.09 15.17
N ASP A 132 8.66 11.76 15.42
CA ASP A 132 9.79 12.57 14.97
C ASP A 132 10.02 12.46 13.46
N ASP A 133 9.38 11.50 12.81
CA ASP A 133 9.56 11.20 11.38
C ASP A 133 8.45 11.75 10.49
N TRP A 134 7.63 12.67 11.00
CA TRP A 134 6.50 13.24 10.25
C TRP A 134 6.91 13.76 8.88
N GLU A 135 7.98 14.54 8.80
CA GLU A 135 8.42 15.13 7.54
C GLU A 135 8.88 14.06 6.54
N LEU A 136 9.56 13.03 7.02
CA LEU A 136 10.01 11.93 6.17
C LEU A 136 8.83 11.15 5.62
N TRP A 137 7.86 10.88 6.45
CA TRP A 137 6.64 10.16 6.05
C TRP A 137 5.84 10.97 5.04
N ASP A 138 5.69 12.27 5.26
CA ASP A 138 4.96 13.15 4.37
C ASP A 138 5.61 13.22 2.98
N LYS A 139 6.93 13.31 2.93
CA LYS A 139 7.69 13.27 1.67
C LYS A 139 7.59 11.93 0.97
N HIS A 140 7.54 10.87 1.75
CA HIS A 140 7.36 9.51 1.21
C HIS A 140 6.02 9.40 0.48
N LEU A 141 4.94 9.93 1.07
CA LEU A 141 3.64 9.97 0.40
C LEU A 141 3.71 10.76 -0.92
N ASP A 142 4.39 11.91 -0.92
CA ASP A 142 4.55 12.72 -2.13
C ASP A 142 5.26 11.94 -3.24
N SER A 143 6.28 11.17 -2.90
CA SER A 143 7.02 10.36 -3.87
C SER A 143 6.14 9.28 -4.49
N LEU A 144 5.32 8.63 -3.67
CA LEU A 144 4.39 7.61 -4.15
C LEU A 144 3.32 8.21 -5.04
N MET A 145 2.78 9.37 -4.65
CA MET A 145 1.75 10.05 -5.45
C MET A 145 2.30 10.49 -6.81
N LYS A 146 3.53 10.98 -6.85
CA LYS A 146 4.19 11.35 -8.12
C LYS A 146 4.29 10.17 -9.07
N LEU A 147 4.67 9.00 -8.54
CA LEU A 147 4.76 7.80 -9.36
C LEU A 147 3.41 7.43 -9.97
N LEU A 148 2.34 7.52 -9.16
CA LEU A 148 1.00 7.15 -9.60
C LEU A 148 0.41 8.13 -10.62
N GLU A 149 0.89 9.37 -10.66
CA GLU A 149 0.48 10.35 -11.68
C GLU A 149 1.13 10.10 -13.04
N GLN A 150 2.26 9.42 -13.08
CA GLN A 150 3.00 9.17 -14.32
C GLN A 150 2.28 8.14 -15.18
N GLU A 151 2.32 8.34 -16.46
CA GLU A 151 1.73 7.41 -17.44
C GLU A 151 2.77 6.44 -17.99
#